data_1a25586310980299ced17f779fadece3
#
_entry.id   1a25586310980299ced17f779fadece3
#
_cell.length_a   1.000
_cell.length_b   1.000
_cell.length_c   1.000
_cell.angle_alpha   90.00
_cell.angle_beta   90.00
_cell.angle_gamma   90.00
#
_symmetry.space_group_name_H-M   'P 1'
#
loop_
_entity.id
_entity.type
_entity.pdbx_description
1 polymer ?
#
loop_
_entity_poly.entity_id
_entity_poly.type
_entity_poly.pdbx_seq_one_letter_code
_entity_poly.pdbx_strand_id
1 'polypeptide(L)'
;MKKTIISHFYNEEYLLPWWLMHHTKIFDHGILINRGSTDRSVEICKLLAPHWEVRNSRFLEFDPTNTDIEVMEIEREVSGWKIVLNTTEFFCCNNTEEFFSSLHTLGQNMYAIRMILMIDNHNYNYNYSKPRYSIPLVEQRYHGVFPYNPNLGCAWRFIHNHLDGAYLPGRHHSRHGYIIYDYPSFILKFYFSPWNEQSKARKLQITPTLSKRGVQMGLQTHYGQSPEVLDIRFSELSNLTQDLRHNPEYQKLFPKFKP
;
A
#
# COMPACT_ATOMS: atom_id res chain seq x y z
N MET A 1 -17.33 -15.01 4.08
CA MET A 1 -17.34 -14.14 2.87
C MET A 1 -15.91 -14.04 2.38
N LYS A 2 -15.64 -14.26 1.07
CA LYS A 2 -14.26 -14.24 0.53
C LYS A 2 -13.70 -12.83 0.55
N LYS A 3 -12.45 -12.69 1.04
CA LYS A 3 -11.69 -11.44 1.14
C LYS A 3 -10.45 -11.58 0.25
N THR A 4 -10.36 -10.79 -0.81
CA THR A 4 -9.27 -10.88 -1.80
C THR A 4 -8.45 -9.59 -1.80
N ILE A 5 -7.12 -9.72 -1.78
CA ILE A 5 -6.19 -8.63 -2.01
C ILE A 5 -5.49 -8.81 -3.35
N ILE A 6 -5.33 -7.71 -4.10
CA ILE A 6 -4.63 -7.70 -5.39
C ILE A 6 -3.48 -6.70 -5.30
N SER A 7 -2.31 -7.07 -5.79
CA SER A 7 -1.14 -6.18 -5.78
C SER A 7 -0.25 -6.41 -6.99
N HIS A 8 0.19 -5.32 -7.64
CA HIS A 8 1.32 -5.35 -8.57
C HIS A 8 2.63 -5.19 -7.81
N PHE A 9 3.67 -5.88 -8.27
CA PHE A 9 5.02 -5.70 -7.75
C PHE A 9 6.08 -5.77 -8.86
N TYR A 10 7.20 -5.08 -8.61
CA TYR A 10 8.41 -5.12 -9.43
C TYR A 10 9.62 -4.88 -8.54
N ASN A 11 10.47 -5.92 -8.37
CA ASN A 11 11.67 -5.89 -7.53
C ASN A 11 11.38 -5.34 -6.12
N GLU A 12 10.51 -6.01 -5.39
CA GLU A 12 10.03 -5.59 -4.08
C GLU A 12 10.56 -6.49 -2.94
N GLU A 13 11.65 -7.24 -3.15
CA GLU A 13 12.19 -8.18 -2.16
C GLU A 13 12.41 -7.55 -0.77
N TYR A 14 12.60 -6.21 -0.72
CA TYR A 14 12.81 -5.49 0.53
C TYR A 14 11.55 -5.33 1.38
N LEU A 15 10.42 -4.88 0.82
CA LEU A 15 9.18 -4.64 1.59
C LEU A 15 8.21 -5.82 1.58
N LEU A 16 8.26 -6.61 0.53
CA LEU A 16 7.32 -7.69 0.29
C LEU A 16 7.22 -8.72 1.41
N PRO A 17 8.30 -9.11 2.14
CA PRO A 17 8.18 -10.03 3.26
C PRO A 17 7.24 -9.51 4.36
N TRP A 18 7.36 -8.26 4.79
CA TRP A 18 6.46 -7.68 5.78
C TRP A 18 5.04 -7.56 5.27
N TRP A 19 4.90 -7.15 4.01
CA TRP A 19 3.61 -6.98 3.37
C TRP A 19 2.82 -8.30 3.31
N LEU A 20 3.48 -9.38 2.91
CA LEU A 20 2.89 -10.72 2.87
C LEU A 20 2.54 -11.24 4.26
N MET A 21 3.49 -11.21 5.20
CA MET A 21 3.28 -11.65 6.59
C MET A 21 2.15 -10.88 7.30
N HIS A 22 1.89 -9.65 6.88
CA HIS A 22 0.78 -8.84 7.40
C HIS A 22 -0.54 -9.25 6.76
N HIS A 23 -0.62 -9.26 5.44
CA HIS A 23 -1.89 -9.41 4.73
C HIS A 23 -2.40 -10.85 4.64
N THR A 24 -1.54 -11.86 4.70
CA THR A 24 -1.95 -13.28 4.76
C THR A 24 -2.75 -13.63 6.02
N LYS A 25 -2.70 -12.79 7.05
CA LYS A 25 -3.52 -12.92 8.26
C LYS A 25 -4.91 -12.29 8.14
N ILE A 26 -5.13 -11.47 7.11
CA ILE A 26 -6.34 -10.65 6.95
C ILE A 26 -7.18 -11.16 5.78
N PHE A 27 -6.53 -11.52 4.67
CA PHE A 27 -7.18 -11.89 3.42
C PHE A 27 -7.09 -13.38 3.15
N ASP A 28 -8.21 -13.97 2.75
CA ASP A 28 -8.32 -15.41 2.46
C ASP A 28 -7.57 -15.76 1.16
N HIS A 29 -7.43 -14.79 0.25
CA HIS A 29 -6.85 -14.98 -1.07
C HIS A 29 -6.07 -13.73 -1.50
N GLY A 30 -4.96 -13.95 -2.21
CA GLY A 30 -4.16 -12.89 -2.81
C GLY A 30 -3.85 -13.20 -4.27
N ILE A 31 -3.88 -12.17 -5.11
CA ILE A 31 -3.42 -12.22 -6.50
C ILE A 31 -2.29 -11.23 -6.66
N LEU A 32 -1.09 -11.74 -6.85
CA LEU A 32 0.15 -10.99 -6.90
C LEU A 32 0.63 -10.92 -8.35
N ILE A 33 0.66 -9.72 -8.92
CA ILE A 33 0.93 -9.50 -10.34
C ILE A 33 2.39 -9.06 -10.49
N ASN A 34 3.24 -9.99 -10.95
CA ASN A 34 4.66 -9.77 -11.17
C ASN A 34 4.91 -9.03 -12.49
N ARG A 35 5.45 -7.84 -12.42
CA ARG A 35 5.81 -7.02 -13.58
C ARG A 35 7.25 -7.27 -14.06
N GLY A 36 7.65 -8.54 -14.12
CA GLY A 36 8.98 -8.94 -14.61
C GLY A 36 10.11 -8.70 -13.60
N SER A 37 9.87 -8.99 -12.32
CA SER A 37 10.92 -8.89 -11.28
C SER A 37 12.11 -9.78 -11.57
N THR A 38 13.30 -9.27 -11.30
CA THR A 38 14.61 -9.96 -11.48
C THR A 38 15.28 -10.25 -10.14
N ASP A 39 14.71 -9.77 -9.03
CA ASP A 39 15.14 -10.04 -7.66
C ASP A 39 14.42 -11.28 -7.09
N ARG A 40 14.47 -11.47 -5.79
CA ARG A 40 13.84 -12.60 -5.09
C ARG A 40 12.35 -12.45 -4.82
N SER A 41 11.69 -11.43 -5.34
CA SER A 41 10.27 -11.14 -5.05
C SER A 41 9.35 -12.33 -5.31
N VAL A 42 9.51 -13.02 -6.46
CA VAL A 42 8.67 -14.18 -6.82
C VAL A 42 8.91 -15.36 -5.87
N GLU A 43 10.17 -15.62 -5.50
CA GLU A 43 10.54 -16.64 -4.52
C GLU A 43 9.89 -16.35 -3.15
N ILE A 44 9.96 -15.10 -2.71
CA ILE A 44 9.37 -14.63 -1.45
C ILE A 44 7.85 -14.81 -1.44
N CYS A 45 7.16 -14.50 -2.54
CA CYS A 45 5.72 -14.73 -2.67
C CYS A 45 5.38 -16.21 -2.45
N LYS A 46 6.10 -17.11 -3.14
CA LYS A 46 5.87 -18.55 -3.03
C LYS A 46 6.19 -19.12 -1.65
N LEU A 47 7.16 -18.53 -0.96
CA LEU A 47 7.56 -18.96 0.38
C LEU A 47 6.58 -18.50 1.47
N LEU A 48 6.17 -17.22 1.43
CA LEU A 48 5.40 -16.59 2.51
C LEU A 48 3.88 -16.61 2.28
N ALA A 49 3.44 -16.80 1.04
CA ALA A 49 2.04 -16.88 0.67
C ALA A 49 1.80 -18.02 -0.35
N PRO A 50 2.15 -19.29 -0.03
CA PRO A 50 2.12 -20.40 -0.99
C PRO A 50 0.73 -20.71 -1.53
N HIS A 51 -0.32 -20.28 -0.84
CA HIS A 51 -1.72 -20.45 -1.23
C HIS A 51 -2.28 -19.28 -2.04
N TRP A 52 -1.49 -18.21 -2.26
CA TRP A 52 -1.86 -17.08 -3.10
C TRP A 52 -1.37 -17.25 -4.53
N GLU A 53 -2.06 -16.63 -5.46
CA GLU A 53 -1.68 -16.68 -6.87
C GLU A 53 -0.56 -15.69 -7.18
N VAL A 54 0.45 -16.13 -7.94
CA VAL A 54 1.45 -15.25 -8.55
C VAL A 54 1.25 -15.32 -10.05
N ARG A 55 0.89 -14.21 -10.68
CA ARG A 55 0.66 -14.07 -12.12
C ARG A 55 1.71 -13.14 -12.72
N ASN A 56 2.09 -13.36 -13.97
CA ASN A 56 2.90 -12.41 -14.70
C ASN A 56 2.01 -11.32 -15.29
N SER A 57 2.42 -10.06 -15.13
CA SER A 57 1.76 -8.93 -15.79
C SER A 57 1.90 -9.04 -17.32
N ARG A 58 0.86 -8.64 -18.02
CA ARG A 58 0.90 -8.48 -19.48
C ARG A 58 1.69 -7.25 -19.92
N PHE A 59 1.96 -6.33 -18.98
CA PHE A 59 2.64 -5.06 -19.21
C PHE A 59 3.93 -5.01 -18.40
N LEU A 60 5.08 -5.02 -19.06
CA LEU A 60 6.38 -4.92 -18.39
C LEU A 60 6.75 -3.47 -18.09
N GLU A 61 6.35 -2.53 -18.96
CA GLU A 61 6.50 -1.09 -18.69
C GLU A 61 5.49 -0.64 -17.64
N PHE A 62 5.91 0.28 -16.78
CA PHE A 62 5.01 0.86 -15.79
C PHE A 62 4.17 1.98 -16.42
N ASP A 63 2.90 1.69 -16.62
CA ASP A 63 1.86 2.63 -17.04
C ASP A 63 0.68 2.50 -16.10
N PRO A 64 0.30 3.56 -15.34
CA PRO A 64 -0.80 3.48 -14.38
C PRO A 64 -2.12 3.03 -15.02
N THR A 65 -2.40 3.50 -16.23
CA THR A 65 -3.65 3.15 -16.93
C THR A 65 -3.70 1.65 -17.26
N ASN A 66 -2.62 1.11 -17.82
CA ASN A 66 -2.54 -0.31 -18.16
C ASN A 66 -2.56 -1.19 -16.91
N THR A 67 -1.83 -0.76 -15.86
CA THR A 67 -1.83 -1.42 -14.56
C THR A 67 -3.24 -1.49 -13.97
N ASP A 68 -4.00 -0.41 -14.04
CA ASP A 68 -5.35 -0.35 -13.47
C ASP A 68 -6.37 -1.13 -14.32
N ILE A 69 -6.22 -1.16 -15.65
CA ILE A 69 -7.01 -2.02 -16.55
C ILE A 69 -6.79 -3.50 -16.20
N GLU A 70 -5.52 -3.93 -16.08
CA GLU A 70 -5.19 -5.32 -15.74
C GLU A 70 -5.77 -5.72 -14.39
N VAL A 71 -5.69 -4.84 -13.39
CA VAL A 71 -6.30 -5.07 -12.08
C VAL A 71 -7.80 -5.24 -12.19
N MET A 72 -8.50 -4.35 -12.89
CA MET A 72 -9.96 -4.42 -13.04
C MET A 72 -10.42 -5.68 -13.77
N GLU A 73 -9.64 -6.16 -14.74
CA GLU A 73 -9.93 -7.44 -15.40
C GLU A 73 -9.79 -8.62 -14.43
N ILE A 74 -8.76 -8.62 -13.58
CA ILE A 74 -8.56 -9.63 -12.54
C ILE A 74 -9.65 -9.56 -11.47
N GLU A 75 -10.09 -8.36 -11.09
CA GLU A 75 -11.20 -8.19 -10.15
C GLU A 75 -12.49 -8.86 -10.63
N ARG A 76 -12.74 -8.89 -11.95
CA ARG A 76 -13.91 -9.55 -12.55
C ARG A 76 -13.91 -11.09 -12.41
N GLU A 77 -12.72 -11.66 -12.16
CA GLU A 77 -12.59 -13.11 -11.99
C GLU A 77 -12.91 -13.55 -10.55
N VAL A 78 -12.96 -12.62 -9.59
CA VAL A 78 -13.13 -12.94 -8.18
C VAL A 78 -14.38 -12.31 -7.59
N SER A 79 -15.03 -13.04 -6.66
CA SER A 79 -16.21 -12.59 -5.93
C SER A 79 -15.87 -12.18 -4.49
N GLY A 80 -16.78 -11.46 -3.84
CA GLY A 80 -16.62 -11.01 -2.46
C GLY A 80 -15.90 -9.66 -2.35
N TRP A 81 -15.42 -9.35 -1.16
CA TRP A 81 -14.72 -8.09 -0.91
C TRP A 81 -13.32 -8.11 -1.49
N LYS A 82 -12.97 -7.03 -2.19
CA LYS A 82 -11.70 -6.84 -2.88
C LYS A 82 -11.04 -5.54 -2.45
N ILE A 83 -9.72 -5.57 -2.34
CA ILE A 83 -8.90 -4.36 -2.15
C ILE A 83 -7.66 -4.47 -3.04
N VAL A 84 -7.26 -3.36 -3.65
CA VAL A 84 -6.05 -3.27 -4.46
C VAL A 84 -5.07 -2.36 -3.77
N LEU A 85 -3.93 -2.91 -3.36
CA LEU A 85 -2.88 -2.20 -2.64
C LEU A 85 -1.54 -2.32 -3.35
N ASN A 86 -0.72 -1.28 -3.25
CA ASN A 86 0.69 -1.38 -3.59
C ASN A 86 1.46 -2.08 -2.45
N THR A 87 2.63 -2.62 -2.73
CA THR A 87 3.50 -3.28 -1.74
C THR A 87 4.00 -2.36 -0.62
N THR A 88 3.78 -1.06 -0.73
CA THR A 88 4.03 -0.08 0.33
C THR A 88 2.80 0.21 1.18
N GLU A 89 1.65 -0.34 0.87
CA GLU A 89 0.38 0.00 1.49
C GLU A 89 -0.12 -1.16 2.34
N PHE A 90 -0.26 -0.92 3.65
CA PHE A 90 -0.66 -1.92 4.64
C PHE A 90 -2.06 -1.58 5.14
N PHE A 91 -3.02 -2.44 4.85
CA PHE A 91 -4.36 -2.32 5.42
C PHE A 91 -4.33 -2.72 6.89
N CYS A 92 -4.75 -1.82 7.75
CA CYS A 92 -4.80 -2.03 9.19
C CYS A 92 -6.20 -1.74 9.73
N CYS A 93 -6.72 -2.64 10.52
CA CYS A 93 -7.93 -2.45 11.31
C CYS A 93 -7.76 -3.12 12.68
N ASN A 94 -8.57 -2.73 13.63
CA ASN A 94 -8.47 -3.23 14.99
C ASN A 94 -8.95 -4.69 15.09
N ASN A 95 -10.04 -5.03 14.40
CA ASN A 95 -10.61 -6.37 14.36
C ASN A 95 -11.10 -6.69 12.94
N THR A 96 -10.47 -7.66 12.29
CA THR A 96 -10.73 -8.02 10.90
C THR A 96 -12.16 -8.53 10.69
N GLU A 97 -12.65 -9.42 11.56
CA GLU A 97 -13.97 -10.02 11.41
C GLU A 97 -15.08 -8.97 11.61
N GLU A 98 -14.94 -8.13 12.61
CA GLU A 98 -15.85 -7.03 12.88
C GLU A 98 -15.85 -6.01 11.74
N PHE A 99 -14.66 -5.67 11.21
CA PHE A 99 -14.52 -4.77 10.07
C PHE A 99 -15.32 -5.30 8.86
N PHE A 100 -15.08 -6.52 8.42
CA PHE A 100 -15.77 -7.07 7.23
C PHE A 100 -17.25 -7.31 7.48
N SER A 101 -17.66 -7.66 8.69
CA SER A 101 -19.07 -7.78 9.07
C SER A 101 -19.80 -6.44 8.96
N SER A 102 -19.16 -5.36 9.43
CA SER A 102 -19.75 -4.02 9.38
C SER A 102 -19.89 -3.47 7.96
N LEU A 103 -18.97 -3.80 7.03
CA LEU A 103 -19.13 -3.45 5.61
C LEU A 103 -20.44 -4.02 5.03
N HIS A 104 -20.77 -5.24 5.42
CA HIS A 104 -22.02 -5.88 4.98
C HIS A 104 -23.26 -5.21 5.60
N THR A 105 -23.20 -4.90 6.88
CA THR A 105 -24.30 -4.28 7.62
C THR A 105 -24.62 -2.88 7.12
N LEU A 106 -23.62 -2.10 6.74
CA LEU A 106 -23.76 -0.74 6.22
C LEU A 106 -24.35 -0.68 4.81
N GLY A 107 -24.37 -1.80 4.07
CA GLY A 107 -25.11 -1.96 2.83
C GLY A 107 -24.55 -1.21 1.61
N GLN A 108 -23.34 -0.65 1.69
CA GLN A 108 -22.66 -0.06 0.53
C GLN A 108 -21.75 -1.09 -0.14
N ASN A 109 -21.56 -0.93 -1.44
CA ASN A 109 -20.71 -1.82 -2.23
C ASN A 109 -19.26 -1.32 -2.34
N MET A 110 -18.97 -0.09 -1.92
CA MET A 110 -17.61 0.49 -1.95
C MET A 110 -17.40 1.45 -0.81
N TYR A 111 -16.24 1.32 -0.16
CA TYR A 111 -15.80 2.17 0.93
C TYR A 111 -14.40 2.69 0.69
N ALA A 112 -14.19 3.97 0.98
CA ALA A 112 -12.87 4.60 0.94
C ALA A 112 -12.21 4.51 2.32
N ILE A 113 -11.08 3.83 2.40
CA ILE A 113 -10.26 3.71 3.61
C ILE A 113 -9.17 4.77 3.58
N ARG A 114 -9.12 5.63 4.60
CA ARG A 114 -8.16 6.73 4.70
C ARG A 114 -6.72 6.23 4.78
N MET A 115 -5.79 7.03 4.25
CA MET A 115 -4.36 6.75 4.33
C MET A 115 -3.66 7.55 5.42
N ILE A 116 -2.61 6.94 5.97
CA ILE A 116 -1.58 7.60 6.76
C ILE A 116 -0.26 7.45 6.01
N LEU A 117 0.45 8.56 5.75
CA LEU A 117 1.78 8.50 5.15
C LEU A 117 2.80 8.19 6.24
N MET A 118 3.40 7.01 6.15
CA MET A 118 4.48 6.57 7.05
C MET A 118 5.80 7.10 6.52
N ILE A 119 6.45 7.93 7.33
CA ILE A 119 7.70 8.60 7.00
C ILE A 119 8.57 8.55 8.25
N ASP A 120 9.81 8.09 8.13
CA ASP A 120 10.73 8.08 9.26
C ASP A 120 11.01 9.52 9.71
N ASN A 121 11.07 9.72 11.03
CA ASN A 121 11.52 10.98 11.59
C ASN A 121 13.04 10.96 11.70
N HIS A 122 13.74 11.87 11.01
CA HIS A 122 15.20 11.89 10.96
C HIS A 122 15.86 12.26 12.31
N ASN A 123 15.09 12.87 13.23
CA ASN A 123 15.55 13.19 14.59
C ASN A 123 15.25 12.08 15.59
N TYR A 124 14.58 10.98 15.16
CA TYR A 124 14.20 9.90 16.04
C TYR A 124 15.15 8.70 15.90
N ASN A 125 15.67 8.24 17.02
CA ASN A 125 16.51 7.05 17.06
C ASN A 125 15.63 5.80 17.23
N TYR A 126 15.34 5.11 16.12
CA TYR A 126 14.56 3.88 16.17
C TYR A 126 15.35 2.75 16.82
N ASN A 127 14.67 1.91 17.63
CA ASN A 127 15.26 0.73 18.28
C ASN A 127 15.98 -0.21 17.28
N TYR A 128 15.56 -0.16 16.02
CA TYR A 128 16.16 -0.91 14.92
C TYR A 128 16.50 0.05 13.79
N SER A 129 17.77 0.41 13.65
CA SER A 129 18.28 1.19 12.50
C SER A 129 18.02 0.46 11.19
N LYS A 130 18.23 -0.89 11.20
CA LYS A 130 17.80 -1.80 10.14
C LYS A 130 16.59 -2.60 10.63
N PRO A 131 15.41 -2.47 10.01
CA PRO A 131 14.24 -3.22 10.40
C PRO A 131 14.45 -4.73 10.30
N ARG A 132 13.79 -5.48 11.18
CA ARG A 132 13.88 -6.95 11.24
C ARG A 132 12.60 -7.58 10.70
N TYR A 133 12.73 -8.57 9.83
CA TYR A 133 11.58 -9.30 9.28
C TYR A 133 10.78 -10.09 10.34
N SER A 134 11.42 -10.49 11.43
CA SER A 134 10.76 -11.19 12.53
C SER A 134 9.79 -10.33 13.34
N ILE A 135 9.76 -9.02 13.11
CA ILE A 135 8.89 -8.06 13.80
C ILE A 135 8.02 -7.36 12.75
N PRO A 136 6.70 -7.22 12.95
CA PRO A 136 5.84 -6.48 12.04
C PRO A 136 6.37 -5.06 11.78
N LEU A 137 6.35 -4.61 10.53
CA LEU A 137 6.87 -3.29 10.16
C LEU A 137 6.16 -2.16 10.90
N VAL A 138 4.85 -2.28 11.08
CA VAL A 138 4.00 -1.35 11.82
C VAL A 138 4.38 -1.22 13.31
N GLU A 139 5.17 -2.15 13.84
CA GLU A 139 5.69 -2.09 15.21
C GLU A 139 7.08 -1.48 15.31
N GLN A 140 7.80 -1.40 14.20
CA GLN A 140 9.14 -0.88 14.13
C GLN A 140 9.19 0.56 13.60
N ARG A 141 8.15 0.96 12.85
CA ARG A 141 8.05 2.28 12.20
C ARG A 141 6.65 2.84 12.45
N TYR A 142 6.57 3.91 13.20
CA TYR A 142 5.33 4.48 13.73
C TYR A 142 5.28 6.01 13.64
N HIS A 143 6.20 6.63 12.90
CA HIS A 143 6.12 8.04 12.56
C HIS A 143 5.40 8.23 11.23
N GLY A 144 4.60 9.28 11.15
CA GLY A 144 3.85 9.57 9.94
C GLY A 144 3.15 10.91 9.98
N VAL A 145 2.53 11.27 8.87
CA VAL A 145 1.73 12.49 8.73
C VAL A 145 0.25 12.13 8.89
N PHE A 146 -0.37 12.67 9.93
CA PHE A 146 -1.78 12.51 10.26
C PHE A 146 -2.33 13.78 10.93
N PRO A 147 -3.53 14.30 10.63
CA PRO A 147 -4.45 13.78 9.62
C PRO A 147 -3.89 13.89 8.20
N TYR A 148 -4.49 13.14 7.28
CA TYR A 148 -4.12 13.17 5.88
C TYR A 148 -4.16 14.60 5.32
N ASN A 149 -3.05 15.00 4.64
CA ASN A 149 -2.98 16.27 3.94
C ASN A 149 -3.14 16.00 2.42
N PRO A 150 -4.23 16.48 1.78
CA PRO A 150 -4.50 16.25 0.36
C PRO A 150 -3.39 16.79 -0.56
N ASN A 151 -2.63 17.78 -0.12
CA ASN A 151 -1.48 18.32 -0.88
C ASN A 151 -0.28 17.35 -0.97
N LEU A 152 -0.27 16.30 -0.13
CA LEU A 152 0.78 15.26 -0.15
C LEU A 152 0.46 14.08 -1.08
N GLY A 153 -0.65 14.11 -1.81
CA GLY A 153 -1.05 13.08 -2.78
C GLY A 153 -2.19 12.20 -2.31
N CYS A 154 -2.05 10.89 -2.31
CA CYS A 154 -3.10 9.91 -2.13
C CYS A 154 -3.94 10.04 -0.85
N ALA A 155 -5.28 10.14 -0.98
CA ALA A 155 -6.20 10.26 0.14
C ALA A 155 -6.62 8.92 0.76
N TRP A 156 -6.91 7.93 -0.09
CA TRP A 156 -7.51 6.66 0.30
C TRP A 156 -7.24 5.53 -0.71
N ARG A 157 -7.63 4.31 -0.31
CA ARG A 157 -7.84 3.15 -1.16
C ARG A 157 -9.26 2.62 -0.95
N PHE A 158 -9.74 1.91 -1.96
CA PHE A 158 -11.09 1.38 -1.94
C PHE A 158 -11.11 -0.10 -1.55
N ILE A 159 -12.05 -0.45 -0.67
CA ILE A 159 -12.51 -1.82 -0.49
C ILE A 159 -13.92 -1.93 -1.05
N HIS A 160 -14.20 -2.93 -1.89
CA HIS A 160 -15.47 -3.04 -2.59
C HIS A 160 -15.84 -4.49 -2.93
N ASN A 161 -17.12 -4.70 -3.24
CA ASN A 161 -17.66 -5.97 -3.74
C ASN A 161 -18.29 -5.84 -5.14
N HIS A 162 -18.07 -4.72 -5.85
CA HIS A 162 -18.43 -4.57 -7.26
C HIS A 162 -17.70 -5.59 -8.13
N LEU A 163 -18.15 -5.80 -9.37
CA LEU A 163 -17.48 -6.65 -10.35
C LEU A 163 -16.01 -6.21 -10.53
N ASP A 164 -15.79 -4.90 -10.71
CA ASP A 164 -14.48 -4.26 -10.68
C ASP A 164 -14.57 -2.87 -10.00
N GLY A 165 -13.43 -2.24 -9.72
CA GLY A 165 -13.37 -0.99 -8.99
C GLY A 165 -13.68 0.27 -9.82
N ALA A 166 -13.87 0.18 -11.14
CA ALA A 166 -14.08 1.31 -12.06
C ALA A 166 -13.12 2.49 -11.82
N TYR A 167 -11.84 2.17 -11.59
CA TYR A 167 -10.83 3.14 -11.14
C TYR A 167 -10.47 4.16 -12.22
N LEU A 168 -10.19 5.38 -11.77
CA LEU A 168 -9.38 6.34 -12.52
C LEU A 168 -7.88 6.06 -12.28
N PRO A 169 -6.98 6.51 -13.18
CA PRO A 169 -5.55 6.22 -13.08
C PRO A 169 -4.96 6.50 -11.70
N GLY A 170 -4.29 5.50 -11.12
CA GLY A 170 -3.71 5.53 -9.79
C GLY A 170 -4.63 5.03 -8.67
N ARG A 171 -5.89 4.68 -8.95
CA ARG A 171 -6.86 4.09 -7.99
C ARG A 171 -7.17 4.96 -6.76
N HIS A 172 -7.09 6.30 -6.93
CA HIS A 172 -7.48 7.25 -5.88
C HIS A 172 -8.90 7.76 -6.06
N HIS A 173 -9.50 7.50 -7.21
CA HIS A 173 -10.88 7.80 -7.55
C HIS A 173 -11.50 6.60 -8.26
N SER A 174 -12.82 6.49 -8.13
CA SER A 174 -13.64 5.49 -8.82
C SER A 174 -14.84 6.17 -9.45
N ARG A 175 -15.38 5.56 -10.51
CA ARG A 175 -16.67 5.97 -11.10
C ARG A 175 -17.87 5.40 -10.35
N HIS A 176 -17.65 4.43 -9.46
CA HIS A 176 -18.67 3.97 -8.52
C HIS A 176 -18.86 4.99 -7.40
N GLY A 177 -20.10 5.09 -6.89
CA GLY A 177 -20.38 5.80 -5.64
C GLY A 177 -19.71 5.09 -4.47
N TYR A 178 -19.14 5.84 -3.54
CA TYR A 178 -18.52 5.33 -2.33
C TYR A 178 -18.73 6.27 -1.15
N ILE A 179 -18.58 5.75 0.06
CA ILE A 179 -18.53 6.55 1.28
C ILE A 179 -17.15 6.41 1.94
N ILE A 180 -16.71 7.45 2.63
CA ILE A 180 -15.52 7.36 3.50
C ILE A 180 -15.94 6.57 4.74
N TYR A 181 -15.15 5.55 5.05
CA TYR A 181 -15.44 4.62 6.13
C TYR A 181 -14.82 5.09 7.44
N ASP A 182 -15.65 5.33 8.44
CA ASP A 182 -15.24 5.90 9.74
C ASP A 182 -14.89 4.86 10.83
N TYR A 183 -14.90 3.59 10.51
CA TYR A 183 -14.43 2.57 11.44
C TYR A 183 -12.91 2.69 11.68
N PRO A 184 -12.37 2.28 12.83
CA PRO A 184 -10.94 2.28 13.09
C PRO A 184 -10.19 1.38 12.10
N SER A 185 -9.88 1.94 10.93
CA SER A 185 -9.14 1.31 9.85
C SER A 185 -8.40 2.36 9.03
N PHE A 186 -7.17 2.04 8.62
CA PHE A 186 -6.34 2.91 7.79
C PHE A 186 -5.49 2.09 6.83
N ILE A 187 -5.08 2.72 5.74
CA ILE A 187 -3.98 2.25 4.91
C ILE A 187 -2.71 2.95 5.38
N LEU A 188 -1.79 2.24 5.99
CA LEU A 188 -0.47 2.75 6.32
C LEU A 188 0.41 2.66 5.08
N LYS A 189 0.70 3.80 4.47
CA LYS A 189 1.55 3.87 3.27
C LYS A 189 2.99 4.17 3.67
N PHE A 190 3.84 3.16 3.66
CA PHE A 190 5.28 3.28 3.91
C PHE A 190 5.97 4.00 2.75
N TYR A 191 5.83 5.32 2.74
CA TYR A 191 6.24 6.18 1.63
C TYR A 191 7.74 6.51 1.68
N PHE A 192 8.22 6.94 2.87
CA PHE A 192 9.62 7.15 3.22
C PHE A 192 9.93 6.48 4.57
N SER A 193 9.48 5.25 4.73
CA SER A 193 9.69 4.45 5.93
C SER A 193 9.68 2.96 5.56
N PRO A 194 10.70 2.19 5.98
CA PRO A 194 11.95 2.67 6.54
C PRO A 194 12.75 3.47 5.50
N TRP A 195 13.37 4.58 5.89
CA TRP A 195 14.21 5.35 4.98
C TRP A 195 15.67 4.90 5.09
N ASN A 196 16.17 4.27 4.05
CA ASN A 196 17.53 3.76 3.93
C ASN A 196 17.87 3.51 2.45
N GLU A 197 19.10 3.08 2.17
CA GLU A 197 19.58 2.85 0.79
C GLU A 197 18.72 1.83 0.02
N GLN A 198 18.20 0.78 0.68
CA GLN A 198 17.34 -0.20 0.03
C GLN A 198 16.00 0.42 -0.41
N SER A 199 15.37 1.23 0.45
CA SER A 199 14.14 1.96 0.13
C SER A 199 14.36 2.99 -0.97
N LYS A 200 15.53 3.65 -0.99
CA LYS A 200 15.92 4.62 -2.01
C LYS A 200 16.11 3.92 -3.36
N ALA A 201 16.90 2.85 -3.40
CA ALA A 201 17.11 2.03 -4.59
C ALA A 201 15.78 1.50 -5.16
N ARG A 202 14.89 1.02 -4.28
CA ARG A 202 13.55 0.56 -4.64
C ARG A 202 12.71 1.64 -5.34
N LYS A 203 12.81 2.92 -4.93
CA LYS A 203 12.11 4.02 -5.61
C LYS A 203 12.73 4.35 -6.97
N LEU A 204 14.06 4.40 -7.04
CA LEU A 204 14.79 4.79 -8.25
C LEU A 204 14.69 3.78 -9.38
N GLN A 205 14.57 2.48 -9.06
CA GLN A 205 14.46 1.42 -10.07
C GLN A 205 13.20 1.50 -10.95
N ILE A 206 12.19 2.25 -10.53
CA ILE A 206 10.95 2.42 -11.32
C ILE A 206 11.20 3.29 -12.55
N THR A 207 12.04 4.33 -12.44
CA THR A 207 12.28 5.31 -13.49
C THR A 207 12.59 4.69 -14.87
N PRO A 208 13.53 3.75 -15.02
CA PRO A 208 13.83 3.14 -16.32
C PRO A 208 12.70 2.26 -16.88
N THR A 209 11.69 1.94 -16.09
CA THR A 209 10.57 1.08 -16.51
C THR A 209 9.33 1.88 -16.92
N LEU A 210 9.37 3.21 -16.84
CA LEU A 210 8.23 4.06 -17.15
C LEU A 210 7.86 3.96 -18.64
N SER A 211 6.56 3.82 -18.92
CA SER A 211 6.08 3.86 -20.31
C SER A 211 6.25 5.23 -20.91
N LYS A 212 6.64 5.29 -22.20
CA LYS A 212 6.74 6.56 -22.94
C LYS A 212 5.42 7.33 -22.90
N ARG A 213 4.30 6.63 -23.08
CA ARG A 213 2.95 7.20 -23.01
C ARG A 213 2.66 7.82 -21.65
N GLY A 214 2.94 7.10 -20.54
CA GLY A 214 2.69 7.60 -19.19
C GLY A 214 3.49 8.87 -18.90
N VAL A 215 4.75 8.92 -19.34
CA VAL A 215 5.61 10.10 -19.21
C VAL A 215 5.05 11.29 -20.01
N GLN A 216 4.66 11.07 -21.28
CA GLN A 216 4.05 12.11 -22.13
C GLN A 216 2.76 12.67 -21.56
N MET A 217 1.95 11.85 -20.90
CA MET A 217 0.70 12.26 -20.25
C MET A 217 0.91 12.91 -18.88
N GLY A 218 2.15 13.05 -18.40
CA GLY A 218 2.46 13.62 -17.09
C GLY A 218 2.00 12.77 -15.88
N LEU A 219 1.61 11.52 -16.10
CA LEU A 219 1.03 10.65 -15.07
C LEU A 219 2.06 10.14 -14.06
N GLN A 220 3.36 10.36 -14.28
CA GLN A 220 4.44 9.67 -13.55
C GLN A 220 5.61 10.59 -13.21
N THR A 221 5.41 11.88 -13.23
CA THR A 221 6.48 12.89 -13.02
C THR A 221 7.24 12.71 -11.69
N HIS A 222 6.58 12.16 -10.67
CA HIS A 222 7.18 11.93 -9.35
C HIS A 222 8.14 10.73 -9.29
N TYR A 223 8.25 9.92 -10.34
CA TYR A 223 9.21 8.81 -10.40
C TYR A 223 10.56 9.20 -11.07
N GLY A 224 10.61 10.29 -11.82
CA GLY A 224 11.83 10.78 -12.48
C GLY A 224 12.77 11.56 -11.57
N GLN A 225 12.72 11.36 -10.25
CA GLN A 225 13.51 12.11 -9.29
C GLN A 225 14.94 11.52 -9.14
N SER A 226 15.93 12.38 -8.95
CA SER A 226 17.28 11.95 -8.59
C SER A 226 17.37 11.54 -7.11
N PRO A 227 18.41 10.80 -6.70
CA PRO A 227 18.64 10.46 -5.29
C PRO A 227 18.62 11.68 -4.37
N GLU A 228 19.23 12.77 -4.79
CA GLU A 228 19.33 14.02 -4.02
C GLU A 228 17.95 14.65 -3.82
N VAL A 229 17.11 14.66 -4.85
CA VAL A 229 15.73 15.16 -4.77
C VAL A 229 14.91 14.30 -3.81
N LEU A 230 15.12 12.99 -3.80
CA LEU A 230 14.45 12.11 -2.84
C LEU A 230 14.87 12.40 -1.39
N ASP A 231 16.17 12.68 -1.15
CA ASP A 231 16.68 13.01 0.19
C ASP A 231 16.16 14.38 0.68
N ILE A 232 16.10 15.37 -0.19
CA ILE A 232 15.50 16.68 0.12
C ILE A 232 14.02 16.49 0.50
N ARG A 233 13.27 15.77 -0.32
CA ARG A 233 11.84 15.53 -0.07
C ARG A 233 11.60 14.70 1.19
N PHE A 234 12.45 13.72 1.48
CA PHE A 234 12.40 12.99 2.74
C PHE A 234 12.61 13.94 3.92
N SER A 235 13.63 14.80 3.87
CA SER A 235 13.93 15.76 4.94
C SER A 235 12.77 16.72 5.20
N GLU A 236 12.18 17.28 4.14
CA GLU A 236 11.03 18.18 4.24
C GLU A 236 9.83 17.47 4.91
N LEU A 237 9.47 16.28 4.44
CA LEU A 237 8.32 15.54 4.95
C LEU A 237 8.57 14.97 6.35
N SER A 238 9.81 14.61 6.68
CA SER A 238 10.21 14.12 7.99
C SER A 238 9.92 15.13 9.10
N ASN A 239 10.07 16.44 8.80
CA ASN A 239 9.76 17.53 9.73
C ASN A 239 8.25 17.66 10.03
N LEU A 240 7.37 17.09 9.20
CA LEU A 240 5.92 17.11 9.38
C LEU A 240 5.40 15.92 10.17
N THR A 241 6.26 14.96 10.50
CA THR A 241 5.86 13.70 11.13
C THR A 241 5.58 13.88 12.63
N GLN A 242 4.65 13.05 13.10
CA GLN A 242 4.39 12.86 14.52
C GLN A 242 4.60 11.40 14.90
N ASP A 243 4.87 11.15 16.16
CA ASP A 243 4.84 9.80 16.73
C ASP A 243 3.38 9.35 16.87
N LEU A 244 2.96 8.49 15.98
CA LEU A 244 1.57 8.04 15.89
C LEU A 244 1.13 7.17 17.09
N ARG A 245 2.07 6.66 17.88
CA ARG A 245 1.74 5.92 19.11
C ARG A 245 0.99 6.78 20.14
N HIS A 246 1.17 8.10 20.06
CA HIS A 246 0.46 9.08 20.88
C HIS A 246 -0.84 9.60 20.25
N ASN A 247 -1.18 9.15 19.04
CA ASN A 247 -2.40 9.57 18.36
C ASN A 247 -3.57 8.66 18.72
N PRO A 248 -4.70 9.19 19.25
CA PRO A 248 -5.84 8.38 19.69
C PRO A 248 -6.46 7.51 18.60
N GLU A 249 -6.51 7.99 17.35
CA GLU A 249 -7.06 7.21 16.24
C GLU A 249 -6.13 6.03 15.87
N TYR A 250 -4.82 6.27 15.88
CA TYR A 250 -3.83 5.22 15.65
C TYR A 250 -3.84 4.17 16.78
N GLN A 251 -4.02 4.59 18.03
CA GLN A 251 -4.15 3.71 19.19
C GLN A 251 -5.38 2.79 19.12
N LYS A 252 -6.44 3.18 18.39
CA LYS A 252 -7.58 2.30 18.13
C LYS A 252 -7.20 1.10 17.25
N LEU A 253 -6.27 1.30 16.31
CA LEU A 253 -5.74 0.20 15.48
C LEU A 253 -4.80 -0.71 16.24
N PHE A 254 -3.99 -0.14 17.11
CA PHE A 254 -2.91 -0.82 17.82
C PHE A 254 -3.05 -0.57 19.33
N PRO A 255 -3.97 -1.30 20.01
CA PRO A 255 -4.25 -1.08 21.44
C PRO A 255 -3.01 -1.24 22.36
N LYS A 256 -1.98 -1.94 21.93
CA LYS A 256 -0.70 -2.07 22.64
C LYS A 256 0.06 -0.75 22.84
N PHE A 257 -0.28 0.30 22.08
CA PHE A 257 0.31 1.64 22.23
C PHE A 257 -0.52 2.55 23.14
N LYS A 258 -1.62 2.05 23.70
CA LYS A 258 -2.32 2.80 24.75
C LYS A 258 -1.45 2.90 25.98
N PRO A 259 -1.41 4.06 26.64
CA PRO A 259 -0.65 4.25 27.89
C PRO A 259 -1.11 3.33 28.99
#